data_dff102ee5510c8b769f3774e16b5f223
#
_entry.id   dff102ee5510c8b769f3774e16b5f223
#
_cell.length_a   1.000
_cell.length_b   1.000
_cell.length_c   1.000
_cell.angle_alpha   90.00
_cell.angle_beta   90.00
_cell.angle_gamma   90.00
#
_symmetry.space_group_name_H-M   'P 1'
#
loop_
_entity.id
_entity.type
_entity.pdbx_description
1 polymer ?
#
loop_
_entity_poly.entity_id
_entity_poly.type
_entity_poly.pdbx_seq_one_letter_code
_entity_poly.pdbx_strand_id
1 'polypeptide(L)'
;MEFESKITYAKHRVAEVCLWAVGTYFEPEYSRGRVLLANVVILLTALDDTWLPEAPNGIPDSMKHLYRVIIDFYDKLEDKLEKQGRSGCGFHLKKSLKSTANGYMQEVNWLRKDCIAKFDEYKENAILSSAYYVIMGVTFVGMGDVAKLDAFEWLSSHPKIRIAAEIICRFTDDITSYDGTCSDGHRLLHEAVLCFQGISLHGLFNIVSNAWKELNQELMRPHSFLFPFLMRILNLSRIIDVVYRYEDAYTHPEFLKEHIVSLLIENIPI
;
A
#
# COMPACT_ATOMS: atom_id res chain seq x y z
N MET A 1 18.87 7.15 -11.10
CA MET A 1 20.29 7.20 -10.78
C MET A 1 20.68 8.26 -9.74
N GLU A 2 20.11 9.49 -9.74
CA GLU A 2 20.34 10.42 -8.62
C GLU A 2 19.58 10.10 -7.33
N PHE A 3 18.49 9.37 -7.43
CA PHE A 3 17.64 8.98 -6.29
C PHE A 3 18.37 7.99 -5.37
N GLU A 4 18.98 6.95 -5.94
CA GLU A 4 19.68 5.89 -5.21
C GLU A 4 20.88 6.37 -4.40
N SER A 5 21.61 7.39 -4.89
CA SER A 5 22.79 7.92 -4.19
C SER A 5 22.45 8.78 -2.97
N LYS A 6 21.21 9.27 -2.86
CA LYS A 6 20.77 10.18 -1.79
C LYS A 6 19.87 9.52 -0.75
N ILE A 7 19.34 8.33 -1.05
CA ILE A 7 18.47 7.55 -0.17
C ILE A 7 19.10 6.18 0.06
N THR A 8 20.24 6.19 0.75
CA THR A 8 21.05 4.99 1.00
C THR A 8 20.44 3.99 1.99
N TYR A 9 19.39 4.40 2.70
CA TYR A 9 18.70 3.60 3.69
C TYR A 9 17.47 2.83 3.10
N ALA A 10 16.95 3.25 1.94
CA ALA A 10 15.86 2.54 1.29
C ALA A 10 16.37 1.21 0.71
N LYS A 11 15.81 0.10 1.15
CA LYS A 11 16.12 -1.22 0.59
C LYS A 11 15.67 -1.28 -0.88
N HIS A 12 16.51 -1.85 -1.74
CA HIS A 12 16.16 -2.09 -3.13
C HIS A 12 15.18 -3.28 -3.22
N ARG A 13 13.90 -2.98 -3.39
CA ARG A 13 12.81 -3.97 -3.47
C ARG A 13 12.24 -4.07 -4.89
N VAL A 14 13.10 -3.99 -5.90
CA VAL A 14 12.67 -3.91 -7.31
C VAL A 14 11.95 -5.18 -7.75
N ALA A 15 12.43 -6.36 -7.36
CA ALA A 15 11.84 -7.64 -7.76
C ALA A 15 10.46 -7.83 -7.12
N GLU A 16 10.33 -7.53 -5.83
CA GLU A 16 9.10 -7.62 -5.05
C GLU A 16 8.05 -6.66 -5.59
N VAL A 17 8.45 -5.44 -5.89
CA VAL A 17 7.58 -4.41 -6.48
C VAL A 17 7.15 -4.78 -7.89
N CYS A 18 8.05 -5.37 -8.71
CA CYS A 18 7.69 -5.90 -10.02
C CYS A 18 6.66 -7.03 -9.91
N LEU A 19 6.85 -7.98 -8.98
CA LEU A 19 5.88 -9.03 -8.71
C LEU A 19 4.52 -8.46 -8.32
N TRP A 20 4.51 -7.46 -7.44
CA TRP A 20 3.30 -6.75 -7.02
C TRP A 20 2.57 -6.10 -8.21
N ALA A 21 3.33 -5.40 -9.05
CA ALA A 21 2.78 -4.73 -10.23
C ALA A 21 2.20 -5.71 -11.26
N VAL A 22 2.87 -6.86 -11.48
CA VAL A 22 2.38 -7.91 -12.38
C VAL A 22 1.17 -8.63 -11.78
N GLY A 23 1.17 -8.91 -10.49
CA GLY A 23 0.01 -9.50 -9.79
C GLY A 23 -1.24 -8.62 -9.86
N THR A 24 -1.05 -7.29 -9.89
CA THR A 24 -2.14 -6.32 -10.06
C THR A 24 -2.62 -6.22 -11.50
N TYR A 25 -1.67 -6.23 -12.46
CA TYR A 25 -1.89 -6.07 -13.90
C TYR A 25 -1.14 -7.16 -14.67
N PHE A 26 -1.75 -8.30 -14.84
CA PHE A 26 -1.15 -9.39 -15.63
C PHE A 26 -1.35 -9.22 -17.15
N GLU A 27 -2.31 -8.37 -17.57
CA GLU A 27 -2.61 -8.16 -18.98
C GLU A 27 -1.54 -7.29 -19.66
N PRO A 28 -1.11 -7.64 -20.90
CA PRO A 28 -0.01 -6.96 -21.59
C PRO A 28 -0.22 -5.46 -21.80
N GLU A 29 -1.44 -5.03 -22.08
CA GLU A 29 -1.80 -3.65 -22.37
C GLU A 29 -1.54 -2.68 -21.20
N TYR A 30 -1.50 -3.17 -19.96
CA TYR A 30 -1.23 -2.35 -18.78
C TYR A 30 0.26 -2.22 -18.43
N SER A 31 1.18 -2.40 -19.39
CA SER A 31 2.62 -2.25 -19.16
C SER A 31 3.00 -0.91 -18.52
N ARG A 32 2.39 0.19 -18.97
CA ARG A 32 2.59 1.53 -18.38
C ARG A 32 2.01 1.64 -16.97
N GLY A 33 0.88 0.96 -16.71
CA GLY A 33 0.27 0.87 -15.38
C GLY A 33 1.18 0.16 -14.40
N ARG A 34 1.83 -0.94 -14.82
CA ARG A 34 2.83 -1.66 -14.00
C ARG A 34 4.01 -0.78 -13.61
N VAL A 35 4.58 -0.05 -14.56
CA VAL A 35 5.70 0.89 -14.28
C VAL A 35 5.27 1.99 -13.32
N LEU A 36 4.08 2.57 -13.52
CA LEU A 36 3.55 3.61 -12.64
C LEU A 36 3.34 3.10 -11.22
N LEU A 37 2.70 1.93 -11.09
CA LEU A 37 2.46 1.29 -9.80
C LEU A 37 3.78 0.97 -9.07
N ALA A 38 4.74 0.37 -9.78
CA ALA A 38 6.05 0.06 -9.24
C ALA A 38 6.76 1.31 -8.68
N ASN A 39 6.76 2.41 -9.44
CA ASN A 39 7.37 3.66 -9.00
C ASN A 39 6.71 4.20 -7.72
N VAL A 40 5.38 4.14 -7.63
CA VAL A 40 4.68 4.65 -6.45
C VAL A 40 4.90 3.76 -5.24
N VAL A 41 4.90 2.44 -5.39
CA VAL A 41 5.20 1.52 -4.28
C VAL A 41 6.62 1.77 -3.74
N ILE A 42 7.63 1.96 -4.62
CA ILE A 42 9.00 2.32 -4.20
C ILE A 42 9.02 3.65 -3.41
N LEU A 43 8.30 4.66 -3.88
CA LEU A 43 8.22 5.95 -3.18
C LEU A 43 7.51 5.84 -1.82
N LEU A 44 6.46 5.03 -1.73
CA LEU A 44 5.75 4.78 -0.48
C LEU A 44 6.63 4.00 0.51
N THR A 45 7.35 2.97 0.06
CA THR A 45 8.31 2.24 0.89
C THR A 45 9.41 3.17 1.42
N ALA A 46 9.98 4.01 0.54
CA ALA A 46 10.97 4.99 0.99
C ALA A 46 10.40 6.02 1.97
N LEU A 47 9.13 6.39 1.82
CA LEU A 47 8.43 7.27 2.76
C LEU A 47 8.22 6.58 4.11
N ASP A 48 7.80 5.33 4.12
CA ASP A 48 7.60 4.50 5.31
C ASP A 48 8.92 4.29 6.06
N ASP A 49 9.97 3.84 5.38
CA ASP A 49 11.31 3.63 5.95
C ASP A 49 11.94 4.91 6.55
N THR A 50 11.50 6.11 6.12
CA THR A 50 12.04 7.40 6.62
C THR A 50 11.26 8.02 7.76
N TRP A 51 10.10 7.52 8.04
CA TRP A 51 9.19 8.10 9.04
C TRP A 51 9.56 7.67 10.46
N LEU A 52 10.87 7.71 10.80
CA LEU A 52 11.38 7.26 12.09
C LEU A 52 11.18 8.30 13.22
N PRO A 53 10.97 7.84 14.47
CA PRO A 53 10.75 8.70 15.64
C PRO A 53 11.93 9.60 16.02
N GLU A 54 13.11 9.36 15.49
CA GLU A 54 14.39 9.87 15.98
C GLU A 54 14.82 11.26 15.49
N ALA A 55 13.96 12.02 14.81
CA ALA A 55 14.28 13.36 14.35
C ALA A 55 13.86 14.44 15.38
N PRO A 56 14.62 14.71 16.45
CA PRO A 56 14.21 15.62 17.51
C PRO A 56 14.21 17.10 17.11
N ASN A 57 14.93 17.49 16.05
CA ASN A 57 15.20 18.90 15.70
C ASN A 57 14.82 19.31 14.27
N GLY A 58 13.78 18.73 13.71
CA GLY A 58 13.29 19.08 12.38
C GLY A 58 13.39 17.92 11.38
N ILE A 59 12.87 18.13 10.17
CA ILE A 59 12.86 17.12 9.10
C ILE A 59 14.29 16.97 8.58
N PRO A 60 14.90 15.76 8.61
CA PRO A 60 16.23 15.50 8.03
C PRO A 60 16.31 15.92 6.55
N ASP A 61 17.50 16.31 6.08
CA ASP A 61 17.66 16.74 4.68
C ASP A 61 17.37 15.62 3.67
N SER A 62 17.63 14.38 4.02
CA SER A 62 17.23 13.19 3.24
C SER A 62 15.70 13.10 3.08
N MET A 63 14.97 13.33 4.15
CA MET A 63 13.50 13.37 4.15
C MET A 63 12.95 14.54 3.34
N LYS A 64 13.58 15.73 3.45
CA LYS A 64 13.21 16.89 2.61
C LYS A 64 13.40 16.59 1.12
N HIS A 65 14.48 15.86 0.79
CA HIS A 65 14.74 15.47 -0.58
C HIS A 65 13.68 14.48 -1.08
N LEU A 66 13.41 13.41 -0.33
CA LEU A 66 12.35 12.44 -0.66
C LEU A 66 11.00 13.12 -0.84
N TYR A 67 10.64 14.01 0.08
CA TYR A 67 9.39 14.75 0.03
C TYR A 67 9.26 15.58 -1.26
N ARG A 68 10.34 16.28 -1.69
CA ARG A 68 10.35 17.01 -2.96
C ARG A 68 10.17 16.06 -4.15
N VAL A 69 10.85 14.91 -4.16
CA VAL A 69 10.70 13.92 -5.24
C VAL A 69 9.26 13.42 -5.33
N ILE A 70 8.62 13.15 -4.20
CA ILE A 70 7.23 12.71 -4.14
C ILE A 70 6.30 13.81 -4.68
N ILE A 71 6.44 15.04 -4.19
CA ILE A 71 5.63 16.17 -4.66
C ILE A 71 5.78 16.38 -6.16
N ASP A 72 7.03 16.47 -6.64
CA ASP A 72 7.32 16.64 -8.08
C ASP A 72 6.75 15.51 -8.94
N PHE A 73 6.77 14.27 -8.43
CA PHE A 73 6.17 13.12 -9.11
C PHE A 73 4.66 13.28 -9.25
N TYR A 74 3.96 13.64 -8.17
CA TYR A 74 2.51 13.80 -8.18
C TYR A 74 2.06 15.03 -8.97
N ASP A 75 2.82 16.14 -8.96
CA ASP A 75 2.56 17.32 -9.78
C ASP A 75 2.67 16.99 -11.27
N LYS A 76 3.73 16.31 -11.69
CA LYS A 76 3.89 15.83 -13.07
C LYS A 76 2.80 14.83 -13.48
N LEU A 77 2.36 13.99 -12.55
CA LEU A 77 1.28 13.04 -12.81
C LEU A 77 -0.05 13.77 -13.01
N GLU A 78 -0.36 14.77 -12.17
CA GLU A 78 -1.55 15.61 -12.30
C GLU A 78 -1.55 16.35 -13.63
N ASP A 79 -0.46 17.05 -13.99
CA ASP A 79 -0.31 17.72 -15.28
C ASP A 79 -0.54 16.78 -16.48
N LYS A 80 -0.06 15.54 -16.36
CA LYS A 80 -0.26 14.54 -17.40
C LYS A 80 -1.72 14.12 -17.51
N LEU A 81 -2.39 13.93 -16.38
CA LEU A 81 -3.81 13.57 -16.32
C LEU A 81 -4.68 14.67 -16.90
N GLU A 82 -4.39 15.93 -16.59
CA GLU A 82 -5.09 17.08 -17.17
C GLU A 82 -4.96 17.14 -18.70
N LYS A 83 -3.74 16.96 -19.22
CA LYS A 83 -3.48 16.88 -20.67
C LYS A 83 -4.20 15.73 -21.36
N GLN A 84 -4.54 14.68 -20.63
CA GLN A 84 -5.32 13.52 -21.09
C GLN A 84 -6.84 13.71 -20.92
N GLY A 85 -7.31 14.89 -20.52
CA GLY A 85 -8.75 15.14 -20.25
C GLY A 85 -9.28 14.46 -18.99
N ARG A 86 -8.40 14.06 -18.06
CA ARG A 86 -8.70 13.42 -16.78
C ARG A 86 -8.53 14.42 -15.63
N SER A 87 -9.05 15.63 -15.81
CA SER A 87 -8.96 16.71 -14.83
C SER A 87 -9.62 16.31 -13.52
N GLY A 88 -9.04 16.75 -12.40
CA GLY A 88 -9.51 16.44 -11.04
C GLY A 88 -9.03 15.09 -10.48
N CYS A 89 -8.59 14.14 -11.31
CA CYS A 89 -8.07 12.86 -10.82
C CYS A 89 -6.81 13.04 -9.95
N GLY A 90 -5.92 13.97 -10.32
CA GLY A 90 -4.72 14.30 -9.56
C GLY A 90 -5.01 14.80 -8.15
N PHE A 91 -6.06 15.59 -7.98
CA PHE A 91 -6.51 16.03 -6.66
C PHE A 91 -6.81 14.85 -5.72
N HIS A 92 -7.53 13.83 -6.20
CA HIS A 92 -7.85 12.64 -5.41
C HIS A 92 -6.60 11.83 -5.04
N LEU A 93 -5.62 11.74 -5.94
CA LEU A 93 -4.34 11.09 -5.66
C LEU A 93 -3.54 11.83 -4.58
N LYS A 94 -3.44 13.14 -4.67
CA LYS A 94 -2.78 13.96 -3.64
C LYS A 94 -3.50 13.87 -2.30
N LYS A 95 -4.84 13.81 -2.32
CA LYS A 95 -5.65 13.60 -1.11
C LYS A 95 -5.37 12.25 -0.46
N SER A 96 -5.27 11.17 -1.25
CA SER A 96 -4.95 9.84 -0.72
C SER A 96 -3.55 9.80 -0.11
N LEU A 97 -2.54 10.37 -0.78
CA LEU A 97 -1.17 10.47 -0.26
C LEU A 97 -1.13 11.23 1.07
N LYS A 98 -1.82 12.37 1.14
CA LYS A 98 -1.92 13.16 2.39
C LYS A 98 -2.57 12.35 3.52
N SER A 99 -3.58 11.55 3.21
CA SER A 99 -4.23 10.67 4.18
C SER A 99 -3.24 9.64 4.75
N THR A 100 -2.46 8.99 3.90
CA THR A 100 -1.42 8.03 4.30
C THR A 100 -0.32 8.69 5.14
N ALA A 101 0.18 9.85 4.72
CA ALA A 101 1.17 10.60 5.49
C ALA A 101 0.66 11.00 6.90
N ASN A 102 -0.63 11.34 7.02
CA ASN A 102 -1.24 11.59 8.32
C ASN A 102 -1.32 10.32 9.18
N GLY A 103 -1.57 9.16 8.56
CA GLY A 103 -1.53 7.86 9.25
C GLY A 103 -0.15 7.57 9.85
N TYR A 104 0.90 7.71 9.06
CA TYR A 104 2.29 7.55 9.53
C TYR A 104 2.63 8.55 10.64
N MET A 105 2.22 9.83 10.51
CA MET A 105 2.45 10.84 11.56
C MET A 105 1.76 10.46 12.87
N GLN A 106 0.56 9.87 12.81
CA GLN A 106 -0.16 9.43 14.00
C GLN A 106 0.58 8.28 14.71
N GLU A 107 1.13 7.32 13.98
CA GLU A 107 1.94 6.23 14.54
C GLU A 107 3.19 6.78 15.25
N VAL A 108 3.90 7.71 14.62
CA VAL A 108 5.05 8.39 15.24
C VAL A 108 4.64 9.16 16.50
N ASN A 109 3.45 9.79 16.51
CA ASN A 109 2.96 10.50 17.69
C ASN A 109 2.67 9.56 18.86
N TRP A 110 2.15 8.36 18.58
CA TRP A 110 1.95 7.34 19.63
C TRP A 110 3.28 6.87 20.19
N LEU A 111 4.26 6.54 19.32
CA LEU A 111 5.61 6.13 19.73
C LEU A 111 6.31 7.21 20.57
N ARG A 112 6.27 8.48 20.13
CA ARG A 112 6.92 9.60 20.86
C ARG A 112 6.30 9.88 22.23
N LYS A 113 5.02 9.60 22.39
CA LYS A 113 4.29 9.82 23.65
C LYS A 113 4.30 8.60 24.55
N ASP A 114 4.96 7.51 24.13
CA ASP A 114 4.87 6.20 24.79
C ASP A 114 3.40 5.82 25.08
N CYS A 115 2.55 6.07 24.07
CA CYS A 115 1.11 5.91 24.19
C CYS A 115 0.66 4.70 23.39
N ILE A 116 0.04 3.76 24.07
CA ILE A 116 -0.57 2.61 23.42
C ILE A 116 -2.00 2.98 23.03
N ALA A 117 -2.26 3.05 21.72
CA ALA A 117 -3.59 3.35 21.20
C ALA A 117 -4.60 2.27 21.59
N LYS A 118 -5.88 2.63 21.70
CA LYS A 118 -6.95 1.63 21.76
C LYS A 118 -7.05 0.92 20.42
N PHE A 119 -7.52 -0.32 20.44
CA PHE A 119 -7.61 -1.12 19.21
C PHE A 119 -8.45 -0.46 18.11
N ASP A 120 -9.57 0.16 18.46
CA ASP A 120 -10.41 0.85 17.47
C ASP A 120 -9.69 2.07 16.86
N GLU A 121 -8.97 2.87 17.67
CA GLU A 121 -8.15 3.99 17.20
C GLU A 121 -6.99 3.48 16.32
N TYR A 122 -6.35 2.40 16.73
CA TYR A 122 -5.31 1.74 15.94
C TYR A 122 -5.87 1.28 14.60
N LYS A 123 -6.99 0.55 14.58
CA LYS A 123 -7.63 0.03 13.37
C LYS A 123 -7.99 1.15 12.38
N GLU A 124 -8.55 2.26 12.86
CA GLU A 124 -8.86 3.41 12.00
C GLU A 124 -7.60 3.99 11.37
N ASN A 125 -6.52 4.16 12.13
CA ASN A 125 -5.26 4.66 11.63
C ASN A 125 -4.54 3.66 10.71
N ALA A 126 -4.57 2.38 11.05
CA ALA A 126 -3.95 1.28 10.30
C ALA A 126 -4.48 1.18 8.86
N ILE A 127 -5.76 1.45 8.66
CA ILE A 127 -6.37 1.58 7.32
C ILE A 127 -5.69 2.72 6.54
N LEU A 128 -5.41 3.87 7.16
CA LEU A 128 -4.77 5.01 6.50
C LEU A 128 -3.29 4.75 6.21
N SER A 129 -2.56 4.20 7.19
CA SER A 129 -1.13 3.92 7.08
C SER A 129 -0.81 2.71 6.20
N SER A 130 -1.80 1.85 5.87
CA SER A 130 -1.61 0.75 4.90
C SER A 130 -1.16 1.23 3.52
N ALA A 131 -1.31 2.52 3.19
CA ALA A 131 -1.07 3.13 1.88
C ALA A 131 -1.93 2.56 0.73
N TYR A 132 -2.82 1.62 1.01
CA TYR A 132 -3.61 0.93 -0.01
C TYR A 132 -4.56 1.84 -0.77
N TYR A 133 -5.05 2.91 -0.13
CA TYR A 133 -5.83 3.94 -0.84
C TYR A 133 -5.02 4.63 -1.94
N VAL A 134 -3.76 4.96 -1.67
CA VAL A 134 -2.85 5.55 -2.68
C VAL A 134 -2.61 4.54 -3.81
N ILE A 135 -2.28 3.30 -3.44
CA ILE A 135 -1.99 2.21 -4.39
C ILE A 135 -3.19 1.95 -5.31
N MET A 136 -4.42 1.87 -4.78
CA MET A 136 -5.63 1.73 -5.59
C MET A 136 -5.85 2.93 -6.53
N GLY A 137 -5.67 4.15 -6.04
CA GLY A 137 -5.80 5.36 -6.86
C GLY A 137 -4.83 5.37 -8.03
N VAL A 138 -3.56 5.05 -7.78
CA VAL A 138 -2.53 4.94 -8.82
C VAL A 138 -2.82 3.78 -9.77
N THR A 139 -3.34 2.68 -9.26
CA THR A 139 -3.80 1.55 -10.08
C THR A 139 -4.90 2.00 -11.04
N PHE A 140 -5.85 2.83 -10.62
CA PHE A 140 -6.86 3.39 -11.53
C PHE A 140 -6.25 4.32 -12.59
N VAL A 141 -5.22 5.11 -12.24
CA VAL A 141 -4.49 5.89 -13.25
C VAL A 141 -3.92 4.98 -14.34
N GLY A 142 -3.33 3.85 -13.95
CA GLY A 142 -2.73 2.87 -14.86
C GLY A 142 -3.70 2.20 -15.82
N MET A 143 -5.02 2.24 -15.52
CA MET A 143 -6.07 1.74 -16.42
C MET A 143 -6.36 2.66 -17.63
N GLY A 144 -5.74 3.84 -17.69
CA GLY A 144 -5.90 4.76 -18.81
C GLY A 144 -7.26 5.44 -18.85
N ASP A 145 -7.78 5.64 -20.07
CA ASP A 145 -8.98 6.46 -20.32
C ASP A 145 -10.29 5.88 -19.74
N VAL A 146 -10.28 4.63 -19.31
CA VAL A 146 -11.42 3.99 -18.62
C VAL A 146 -11.63 4.62 -17.24
N ALA A 147 -10.54 5.03 -16.56
CA ALA A 147 -10.60 5.61 -15.22
C ALA A 147 -10.73 7.15 -15.30
N LYS A 148 -11.97 7.62 -15.28
CA LYS A 148 -12.33 9.04 -15.23
C LYS A 148 -12.54 9.49 -13.79
N LEU A 149 -12.92 10.75 -13.61
CA LEU A 149 -13.10 11.39 -12.30
C LEU A 149 -14.06 10.62 -11.39
N ASP A 150 -15.16 10.10 -11.94
CA ASP A 150 -16.15 9.32 -11.22
C ASP A 150 -15.57 8.09 -10.50
N ALA A 151 -14.57 7.44 -11.09
CA ALA A 151 -13.89 6.30 -10.46
C ALA A 151 -13.10 6.75 -9.21
N PHE A 152 -12.46 7.92 -9.25
CA PHE A 152 -11.71 8.46 -8.11
C PHE A 152 -12.65 9.02 -7.03
N GLU A 153 -13.75 9.64 -7.42
CA GLU A 153 -14.80 10.08 -6.49
C GLU A 153 -15.42 8.88 -5.77
N TRP A 154 -15.76 7.82 -6.53
CA TRP A 154 -16.25 6.56 -5.95
C TRP A 154 -15.23 5.96 -4.98
N LEU A 155 -13.96 5.83 -5.37
CA LEU A 155 -12.92 5.32 -4.48
C LEU A 155 -12.78 6.18 -3.21
N SER A 156 -12.94 7.51 -3.34
CA SER A 156 -12.88 8.46 -2.22
C SER A 156 -14.10 8.40 -1.30
N SER A 157 -15.21 7.84 -1.75
CA SER A 157 -16.44 7.68 -0.95
C SER A 157 -16.38 6.53 0.07
N HIS A 158 -15.23 5.89 0.21
CA HIS A 158 -14.99 4.78 1.13
C HIS A 158 -15.89 3.55 0.84
N PRO A 159 -15.94 3.04 -0.41
CA PRO A 159 -16.72 1.87 -0.71
C PRO A 159 -16.23 0.66 0.09
N LYS A 160 -17.12 -0.25 0.44
CA LYS A 160 -16.82 -1.41 1.29
C LYS A 160 -15.65 -2.25 0.77
N ILE A 161 -15.56 -2.47 -0.54
CA ILE A 161 -14.48 -3.22 -1.16
C ILE A 161 -13.11 -2.56 -0.93
N ARG A 162 -13.04 -1.21 -0.93
CA ARG A 162 -11.81 -0.48 -0.60
C ARG A 162 -11.41 -0.74 0.85
N ILE A 163 -12.33 -0.52 1.79
CA ILE A 163 -12.07 -0.72 3.22
C ILE A 163 -11.66 -2.17 3.50
N ALA A 164 -12.33 -3.13 2.87
CA ALA A 164 -11.97 -4.55 2.99
C ALA A 164 -10.54 -4.83 2.51
N ALA A 165 -10.13 -4.26 1.37
CA ALA A 165 -8.78 -4.42 0.85
C ALA A 165 -7.71 -3.75 1.73
N GLU A 166 -7.98 -2.58 2.30
CA GLU A 166 -7.10 -1.90 3.26
C GLU A 166 -6.92 -2.74 4.54
N ILE A 167 -8.01 -3.34 5.05
CA ILE A 167 -7.98 -4.25 6.20
C ILE A 167 -7.18 -5.50 5.87
N ILE A 168 -7.42 -6.14 4.72
CA ILE A 168 -6.66 -7.32 4.29
C ILE A 168 -5.17 -7.00 4.25
N CYS A 169 -4.79 -5.88 3.63
CA CYS A 169 -3.39 -5.48 3.54
C CYS A 169 -2.77 -5.33 4.93
N ARG A 170 -3.32 -4.46 5.76
CA ARG A 170 -2.71 -4.10 7.04
C ARG A 170 -2.68 -5.24 8.03
N PHE A 171 -3.82 -5.90 8.27
CA PHE A 171 -3.88 -6.93 9.29
C PHE A 171 -3.24 -8.25 8.88
N THR A 172 -3.06 -8.53 7.58
CA THR A 172 -2.23 -9.68 7.15
C THR A 172 -0.75 -9.40 7.41
N ASP A 173 -0.29 -8.18 7.16
CA ASP A 173 1.07 -7.74 7.52
C ASP A 173 1.30 -7.80 9.04
N ASP A 174 0.37 -7.28 9.84
CA ASP A 174 0.43 -7.33 11.30
C ASP A 174 0.51 -8.77 11.85
N ILE A 175 -0.23 -9.71 11.24
CA ILE A 175 -0.21 -11.13 11.61
C ILE A 175 1.16 -11.74 11.35
N THR A 176 1.73 -11.51 10.18
CA THR A 176 3.03 -12.09 9.80
C THR A 176 4.20 -11.46 10.54
N SER A 177 4.05 -10.21 10.93
CA SER A 177 5.08 -9.48 11.69
C SER A 177 5.04 -9.76 13.20
N TYR A 178 4.06 -10.52 13.69
CA TYR A 178 3.84 -10.78 15.14
C TYR A 178 4.89 -11.69 15.78
N ASP A 179 5.79 -12.29 15.03
CA ASP A 179 6.76 -13.30 15.54
C ASP A 179 7.95 -12.71 16.34
N GLY A 180 7.84 -11.46 16.83
CA GLY A 180 8.71 -10.93 17.87
C GLY A 180 10.19 -10.75 17.49
N THR A 181 10.57 -10.86 16.20
CA THR A 181 11.97 -10.85 15.78
C THR A 181 12.42 -9.51 15.17
N CYS A 182 11.58 -8.50 15.12
CA CYS A 182 11.88 -7.25 14.43
C CYS A 182 12.19 -6.08 15.33
N SER A 183 13.37 -5.48 15.05
CA SER A 183 13.96 -4.28 15.70
C SER A 183 13.43 -2.95 15.17
N ASP A 184 12.49 -2.93 14.23
CA ASP A 184 12.01 -1.71 13.60
C ASP A 184 10.88 -1.06 14.40
N GLY A 185 11.05 0.23 14.76
CA GLY A 185 10.18 0.95 15.69
C GLY A 185 8.68 0.96 15.35
N HIS A 186 8.29 0.83 14.08
CA HIS A 186 6.88 0.74 13.66
C HIS A 186 6.22 -0.58 14.08
N ARG A 187 6.96 -1.69 14.04
CA ARG A 187 6.45 -3.01 14.39
C ARG A 187 6.21 -3.17 15.88
N LEU A 188 7.04 -2.55 16.71
CA LEU A 188 6.84 -2.52 18.16
C LEU A 188 5.51 -1.89 18.58
N LEU A 189 5.03 -0.89 17.83
CA LEU A 189 3.74 -0.26 18.13
C LEU A 189 2.57 -1.24 17.92
N HIS A 190 2.58 -2.01 16.81
CA HIS A 190 1.55 -2.98 16.49
C HIS A 190 1.50 -4.10 17.53
N GLU A 191 2.64 -4.65 17.86
CA GLU A 191 2.77 -5.68 18.89
C GLU A 191 2.28 -5.17 20.25
N ALA A 192 2.67 -3.96 20.64
CA ALA A 192 2.23 -3.34 21.87
C ALA A 192 0.70 -3.17 21.91
N VAL A 193 0.09 -2.63 20.84
CA VAL A 193 -1.37 -2.46 20.77
C VAL A 193 -2.08 -3.80 20.87
N LEU A 194 -1.64 -4.82 20.15
CA LEU A 194 -2.26 -6.14 20.15
C LEU A 194 -2.14 -6.82 21.53
N CYS A 195 -0.95 -6.81 22.13
CA CYS A 195 -0.71 -7.42 23.44
C CYS A 195 -1.48 -6.71 24.56
N PHE A 196 -1.41 -5.37 24.63
CA PHE A 196 -2.05 -4.63 25.73
C PHE A 196 -3.58 -4.60 25.64
N GLN A 197 -4.14 -4.67 24.43
CA GLN A 197 -5.59 -4.69 24.23
C GLN A 197 -6.17 -6.13 24.26
N GLY A 198 -5.34 -7.14 24.47
CA GLY A 198 -5.77 -8.54 24.54
C GLY A 198 -6.33 -9.08 23.23
N ILE A 199 -5.92 -8.49 22.09
CA ILE A 199 -6.31 -8.99 20.77
C ILE A 199 -5.45 -10.21 20.44
N SER A 200 -6.09 -11.34 20.31
CA SER A 200 -5.40 -12.59 19.93
C SER A 200 -5.16 -12.62 18.42
N LEU A 201 -4.12 -13.36 17.98
CA LEU A 201 -3.91 -13.66 16.56
C LEU A 201 -5.19 -14.23 15.92
N HIS A 202 -5.93 -15.07 16.63
CA HIS A 202 -7.21 -15.59 16.16
C HIS A 202 -8.24 -14.45 15.89
N GLY A 203 -8.25 -13.42 16.72
CA GLY A 203 -9.06 -12.22 16.51
C GLY A 203 -8.70 -11.50 15.23
N LEU A 204 -7.40 -11.33 14.94
CA LEU A 204 -6.91 -10.73 13.69
C LEU A 204 -7.27 -11.58 12.46
N PHE A 205 -7.05 -12.90 12.52
CA PHE A 205 -7.49 -13.81 11.46
C PHE A 205 -8.99 -13.69 11.16
N ASN A 206 -9.83 -13.53 12.19
CA ASN A 206 -11.26 -13.31 11.98
C ASN A 206 -11.56 -11.99 11.30
N ILE A 207 -10.84 -10.91 11.63
CA ILE A 207 -10.98 -9.60 10.97
C ILE A 207 -10.64 -9.72 9.49
N VAL A 208 -9.50 -10.32 9.14
CA VAL A 208 -9.07 -10.56 7.76
C VAL A 208 -10.06 -11.45 7.02
N SER A 209 -10.51 -12.54 7.64
CA SER A 209 -11.51 -13.45 7.04
C SER A 209 -12.83 -12.75 6.72
N ASN A 210 -13.30 -11.87 7.61
CA ASN A 210 -14.51 -11.11 7.38
C ASN A 210 -14.30 -10.05 6.28
N ALA A 211 -13.15 -9.41 6.23
CA ALA A 211 -12.81 -8.49 5.14
C ALA A 211 -12.79 -9.20 3.78
N TRP A 212 -12.26 -10.42 3.68
CA TRP A 212 -12.34 -11.24 2.47
C TRP A 212 -13.79 -11.59 2.07
N LYS A 213 -14.67 -11.85 3.02
CA LYS A 213 -16.10 -12.10 2.75
C LYS A 213 -16.77 -10.83 2.19
N GLU A 214 -16.52 -9.66 2.81
CA GLU A 214 -17.04 -8.39 2.31
C GLU A 214 -16.52 -8.06 0.91
N LEU A 215 -15.23 -8.23 0.67
CA LEU A 215 -14.63 -8.02 -0.64
C LEU A 215 -15.28 -8.91 -1.71
N ASN A 216 -15.44 -10.20 -1.43
CA ASN A 216 -16.09 -11.15 -2.33
C ASN A 216 -17.57 -10.80 -2.55
N GLN A 217 -18.28 -10.31 -1.54
CA GLN A 217 -19.69 -9.89 -1.67
C GLN A 217 -19.83 -8.70 -2.63
N GLU A 218 -18.93 -7.72 -2.58
CA GLU A 218 -18.91 -6.57 -3.49
C GLU A 218 -18.62 -6.96 -4.96
N LEU A 219 -18.03 -8.13 -5.19
CA LEU A 219 -17.78 -8.70 -6.51
C LEU A 219 -18.99 -9.47 -7.07
N MET A 220 -20.02 -9.74 -6.26
CA MET A 220 -21.25 -10.37 -6.73
C MET A 220 -22.14 -9.36 -7.44
N ARG A 221 -22.96 -9.86 -8.40
CA ARG A 221 -23.93 -9.02 -9.10
C ARG A 221 -25.18 -8.75 -8.24
N PRO A 222 -25.78 -7.55 -8.30
CA PRO A 222 -25.33 -6.38 -9.06
C PRO A 222 -24.08 -5.74 -8.45
N HIS A 223 -23.13 -5.31 -9.29
CA HIS A 223 -21.89 -4.69 -8.81
C HIS A 223 -22.15 -3.28 -8.28
N SER A 224 -21.44 -2.90 -7.21
CA SER A 224 -21.46 -1.56 -6.63
C SER A 224 -20.80 -0.50 -7.54
N PHE A 225 -19.91 -0.94 -8.45
CA PHE A 225 -19.23 -0.10 -9.44
C PHE A 225 -18.80 -0.92 -10.66
N LEU A 226 -18.12 -0.29 -11.63
CA LEU A 226 -17.64 -0.96 -12.84
C LEU A 226 -16.67 -2.11 -12.53
N PHE A 227 -16.98 -3.29 -12.98
CA PHE A 227 -16.28 -4.53 -12.67
C PHE A 227 -14.76 -4.49 -12.89
N PRO A 228 -14.21 -3.88 -13.97
CA PRO A 228 -12.76 -3.78 -14.14
C PRO A 228 -12.02 -3.12 -12.95
N PHE A 229 -12.63 -2.13 -12.29
CA PHE A 229 -12.05 -1.49 -11.10
C PHE A 229 -12.10 -2.40 -9.87
N LEU A 230 -13.23 -3.10 -9.69
CA LEU A 230 -13.36 -4.09 -8.61
C LEU A 230 -12.33 -5.20 -8.75
N MET A 231 -12.06 -5.65 -9.98
CA MET A 231 -11.02 -6.64 -10.26
C MET A 231 -9.61 -6.15 -9.92
N ARG A 232 -9.31 -4.85 -10.09
CA ARG A 232 -8.00 -4.31 -9.68
C ARG A 232 -7.85 -4.33 -8.17
N ILE A 233 -8.89 -3.96 -7.43
CA ILE A 233 -8.89 -4.04 -5.97
C ILE A 233 -8.75 -5.49 -5.50
N LEU A 234 -9.45 -6.44 -6.13
CA LEU A 234 -9.28 -7.87 -5.85
C LEU A 234 -7.85 -8.35 -6.10
N ASN A 235 -7.25 -7.98 -7.24
CA ASN A 235 -5.89 -8.41 -7.56
C ASN A 235 -4.87 -7.83 -6.57
N LEU A 236 -5.05 -6.57 -6.14
CA LEU A 236 -4.26 -5.97 -5.06
C LEU A 236 -4.40 -6.75 -3.75
N SER A 237 -5.59 -7.21 -3.41
CA SER A 237 -5.79 -8.03 -2.20
C SER A 237 -5.20 -9.43 -2.34
N ARG A 238 -5.25 -10.03 -3.54
CA ARG A 238 -4.64 -11.34 -3.81
C ARG A 238 -3.12 -11.32 -3.72
N ILE A 239 -2.48 -10.25 -4.18
CA ILE A 239 -1.01 -10.16 -4.06
C ILE A 239 -0.56 -10.04 -2.61
N ILE A 240 -1.36 -9.43 -1.72
CA ILE A 240 -1.13 -9.45 -0.28
C ILE A 240 -1.09 -10.89 0.24
N ASP A 241 -2.07 -11.72 -0.13
CA ASP A 241 -2.10 -13.12 0.29
C ASP A 241 -0.88 -13.91 -0.20
N VAL A 242 -0.28 -13.52 -1.33
CA VAL A 242 0.96 -14.15 -1.82
C VAL A 242 2.18 -13.66 -1.02
N VAL A 243 2.26 -12.34 -0.78
CA VAL A 243 3.44 -11.72 -0.15
C VAL A 243 3.52 -12.01 1.34
N TYR A 244 2.37 -12.09 2.02
CA TYR A 244 2.28 -12.26 3.48
C TYR A 244 1.64 -13.58 3.92
N ARG A 245 1.64 -14.61 3.07
CA ARG A 245 0.96 -15.88 3.39
C ARG A 245 1.58 -16.62 4.57
N TYR A 246 2.88 -16.67 4.66
CA TYR A 246 3.63 -17.43 5.64
C TYR A 246 4.56 -16.56 6.47
N GLU A 247 5.18 -15.59 5.83
CA GLU A 247 6.17 -14.68 6.36
C GLU A 247 6.02 -13.31 5.68
N ASP A 248 6.61 -12.27 6.24
CA ASP A 248 6.74 -10.98 5.56
C ASP A 248 7.75 -11.10 4.41
N ALA A 249 7.30 -11.64 3.28
CA ALA A 249 8.13 -11.80 2.10
C ALA A 249 8.45 -10.48 1.37
N TYR A 250 7.83 -9.38 1.77
CA TYR A 250 8.24 -8.06 1.30
C TYR A 250 9.55 -7.59 1.95
N THR A 251 9.74 -7.93 3.21
CA THR A 251 11.00 -7.68 3.95
C THR A 251 12.02 -8.80 3.72
N HIS A 252 11.58 -10.03 3.54
CA HIS A 252 12.36 -11.24 3.35
C HIS A 252 12.13 -11.84 1.95
N PRO A 253 12.71 -11.24 0.88
CA PRO A 253 12.40 -11.56 -0.51
C PRO A 253 12.77 -13.00 -0.93
N GLU A 254 13.58 -13.71 -0.15
CA GLU A 254 13.89 -15.11 -0.36
C GLU A 254 12.63 -15.99 -0.42
N PHE A 255 11.56 -15.64 0.29
CA PHE A 255 10.28 -16.35 0.25
C PHE A 255 9.50 -16.12 -1.05
N LEU A 256 9.81 -15.04 -1.81
CA LEU A 256 9.20 -14.77 -3.13
C LEU A 256 10.00 -15.37 -4.29
N LYS A 257 11.16 -15.96 -4.03
CA LYS A 257 12.09 -16.42 -5.06
C LYS A 257 11.43 -17.33 -6.09
N GLU A 258 10.67 -18.33 -5.67
CA GLU A 258 9.99 -19.27 -6.57
C GLU A 258 8.97 -18.56 -7.45
N HIS A 259 8.18 -17.65 -6.89
CA HIS A 259 7.20 -16.85 -7.65
C HIS A 259 7.89 -15.94 -8.67
N ILE A 260 9.01 -15.31 -8.29
CA ILE A 260 9.77 -14.41 -9.17
C ILE A 260 10.43 -15.20 -10.30
N VAL A 261 11.04 -16.35 -9.99
CA VAL A 261 11.68 -17.23 -10.98
C VAL A 261 10.64 -17.76 -11.97
N SER A 262 9.52 -18.28 -11.48
CA SER A 262 8.46 -18.82 -12.34
C SER A 262 7.81 -17.75 -13.22
N LEU A 263 7.70 -16.52 -12.73
CA LEU A 263 7.02 -15.44 -13.45
C LEU A 263 7.93 -14.71 -14.46
N LEU A 264 9.23 -14.52 -14.10
CA LEU A 264 10.12 -13.62 -14.82
C LEU A 264 11.31 -14.33 -15.53
N ILE A 265 11.62 -15.56 -15.17
CA ILE A 265 12.81 -16.26 -15.65
C ILE A 265 12.48 -17.54 -16.41
N GLU A 266 11.55 -18.34 -15.90
CA GLU A 266 11.17 -19.60 -16.55
C GLU A 266 10.35 -19.36 -17.82
N ASN A 267 10.63 -20.18 -18.84
CA ASN A 267 9.85 -20.15 -20.07
C ASN A 267 8.44 -20.73 -19.82
N ILE A 268 7.42 -20.01 -20.25
CA ILE A 268 6.07 -20.56 -20.29
C ILE A 268 6.05 -21.64 -21.39
N PRO A 269 5.79 -22.92 -21.07
CA PRO A 269 5.64 -23.93 -22.10
C PRO A 269 4.44 -23.59 -22.99
N ILE A 270 4.70 -23.39 -24.29
CA ILE A 270 3.69 -23.12 -25.31
C ILE A 270 3.21 -24.43 -25.89
#